data_8ed97b7d7188943b65aa818ca6051d66
#
_entry.id   8ed97b7d7188943b65aa818ca6051d66
#
_cell.length_a   1.000
_cell.length_b   1.000
_cell.length_c   1.000
_cell.angle_alpha   90.00
_cell.angle_beta   90.00
_cell.angle_gamma   90.00
#
_symmetry.space_group_name_H-M   'P 1'
#
loop_
_entity.id
_entity.type
_entity.pdbx_description
1 polymer ?
#
loop_
_entity_poly.entity_id
_entity_poly.type
_entity_poly.pdbx_seq_one_letter_code
_entity_poly.pdbx_strand_id
1 'polypeptide(L)'
;MRLCTYSVEPGAPRLGAECGGAVLDLARYSHLHDGLRLPADMLGLIDAGPDAWRHATELCRRFSAELPTHDLAQDAEAGLAYPADRVRRHAPIVRPRKDVIGLGQNYSAHAKELKNAVPPAPIYFTKPPTAVIGTDEPIPYPQGLTTRFDWEVELGVVIGVGGRNIVQARALDHVFGYTVFNDVSARDLQFRTSQWFKGKSLDGTCPMGPVIVTADEVADPQALRLTLTVNGVRKQDGHTRDMIFSVAQIIADLSAGMTLEPGDAISTGTPEGVGDGRTPPEYLKPGDIVEAEVEQIGVLRNPVR
;
A
#
# COMPACT_ATOMS: atom_id res chain seq x y z
N MET A 1 -0.50 6.40 -13.42
CA MET A 1 0.93 6.00 -13.28
C MET A 1 1.10 4.91 -12.23
N ARG A 2 2.18 4.15 -12.33
CA ARG A 2 2.61 3.15 -11.33
C ARG A 2 3.89 3.65 -10.67
N LEU A 3 3.77 4.21 -9.48
CA LEU A 3 4.87 4.86 -8.77
C LEU A 3 5.49 3.93 -7.73
N CYS A 4 6.81 3.86 -7.69
CA CYS A 4 7.57 3.06 -6.73
C CYS A 4 8.64 3.91 -6.02
N THR A 5 9.09 3.44 -4.88
CA THR A 5 10.35 3.86 -4.29
C THR A 5 11.36 2.76 -4.50
N TYR A 6 12.48 3.09 -5.11
CA TYR A 6 13.51 2.13 -5.51
C TYR A 6 14.91 2.59 -5.10
N SER A 7 15.83 1.64 -5.04
CA SER A 7 17.27 1.93 -4.98
C SER A 7 18.06 1.02 -5.90
N VAL A 8 19.21 1.51 -6.35
CA VAL A 8 20.26 0.71 -6.98
C VAL A 8 21.42 0.67 -6.00
N GLU A 9 21.92 -0.50 -5.68
CA GLU A 9 22.97 -0.65 -4.67
C GLU A 9 24.37 -0.24 -5.21
N PRO A 10 25.15 0.51 -4.41
CA PRO A 10 24.78 1.16 -3.17
C PRO A 10 24.06 2.51 -3.43
N GLY A 11 22.87 2.71 -2.86
CA GLY A 11 22.15 3.97 -3.06
C GLY A 11 20.98 4.17 -2.10
N ALA A 12 20.62 5.45 -1.89
CA ALA A 12 19.45 5.82 -1.12
C ALA A 12 18.15 5.56 -1.90
N PRO A 13 17.01 5.30 -1.22
CA PRO A 13 15.70 5.21 -1.85
C PRO A 13 15.35 6.48 -2.64
N ARG A 14 14.78 6.30 -3.85
CA ARG A 14 14.39 7.37 -4.76
C ARG A 14 13.03 7.09 -5.37
N LEU A 15 12.34 8.16 -5.79
CA LEU A 15 11.10 8.06 -6.54
C LEU A 15 11.34 7.55 -7.95
N GLY A 16 10.60 6.52 -8.34
CA GLY A 16 10.56 5.99 -9.69
C GLY A 16 9.14 5.75 -10.19
N ALA A 17 9.03 5.54 -11.50
CA ALA A 17 7.81 5.07 -12.14
C ALA A 17 8.08 3.80 -12.94
N GLU A 18 7.17 2.83 -12.86
CA GLU A 18 7.21 1.61 -13.68
C GLU A 18 6.73 1.91 -15.10
N CYS A 19 7.58 1.70 -16.09
CA CYS A 19 7.31 1.94 -17.48
C CYS A 19 7.79 0.75 -18.31
N GLY A 20 6.88 -0.12 -18.76
CA GLY A 20 7.18 -1.16 -19.76
C GLY A 20 8.33 -2.12 -19.39
N GLY A 21 8.50 -2.48 -18.11
CA GLY A 21 9.59 -3.34 -17.63
C GLY A 21 10.84 -2.60 -17.17
N ALA A 22 10.83 -1.27 -17.22
CA ALA A 22 11.84 -0.39 -16.66
C ALA A 22 11.31 0.41 -15.47
N VAL A 23 12.21 0.89 -14.62
CA VAL A 23 11.95 1.90 -13.58
C VAL A 23 12.62 3.19 -13.99
N LEU A 24 11.83 4.21 -14.29
CA LEU A 24 12.25 5.55 -14.65
C LEU A 24 12.53 6.39 -13.39
N ASP A 25 13.71 7.02 -13.26
CA ASP A 25 13.97 8.05 -12.24
C ASP A 25 13.30 9.36 -12.65
N LEU A 26 12.15 9.64 -12.07
CA LEU A 26 11.33 10.78 -12.44
C LEU A 26 12.04 12.12 -12.24
N ALA A 27 12.77 12.28 -11.15
CA ALA A 27 13.44 13.54 -10.83
C ALA A 27 14.58 13.85 -11.79
N ARG A 28 15.39 12.83 -12.14
CA ARG A 28 16.52 12.98 -13.07
C ARG A 28 16.05 13.15 -14.51
N TYR A 29 15.07 12.34 -14.91
CA TYR A 29 14.52 12.40 -16.25
C TYR A 29 13.85 13.75 -16.53
N SER A 30 13.04 14.26 -15.58
CA SER A 30 12.43 15.59 -15.67
C SER A 30 13.47 16.70 -15.79
N HIS A 31 14.53 16.64 -14.97
CA HIS A 31 15.60 17.64 -15.01
C HIS A 31 16.34 17.66 -16.37
N LEU A 32 16.61 16.48 -16.93
CA LEU A 32 17.34 16.37 -18.19
C LEU A 32 16.51 16.86 -19.39
N HIS A 33 15.23 16.51 -19.45
CA HIS A 33 14.40 16.75 -20.63
C HIS A 33 13.67 18.09 -20.63
N ASP A 34 13.24 18.56 -19.44
CA ASP A 34 12.39 19.76 -19.35
C ASP A 34 13.00 20.86 -18.48
N GLY A 35 14.19 20.62 -17.90
CA GLY A 35 14.84 21.53 -16.96
C GLY A 35 14.10 21.69 -15.63
N LEU A 36 12.95 21.03 -15.46
CA LEU A 36 12.16 21.03 -14.22
C LEU A 36 12.73 20.02 -13.23
N ARG A 37 12.53 20.27 -11.95
CA ARG A 37 12.93 19.35 -10.89
C ARG A 37 11.70 18.80 -10.18
N LEU A 38 11.29 17.60 -10.56
CA LEU A 38 10.37 16.84 -9.72
C LEU A 38 11.07 16.42 -8.41
N PRO A 39 10.32 16.28 -7.31
CA PRO A 39 10.85 15.74 -6.06
C PRO A 39 11.45 14.34 -6.25
N ALA A 40 12.48 14.04 -5.45
CA ALA A 40 13.20 12.78 -5.55
C ALA A 40 12.61 11.67 -4.67
N ASP A 41 11.56 11.96 -3.91
CA ASP A 41 10.86 11.01 -3.04
C ASP A 41 9.34 11.11 -3.21
N MET A 42 8.64 10.07 -2.76
CA MET A 42 7.20 9.93 -2.96
C MET A 42 6.39 11.01 -2.23
N LEU A 43 6.72 11.31 -0.99
CA LEU A 43 6.00 12.32 -0.22
C LEU A 43 6.18 13.72 -0.81
N GLY A 44 7.40 14.01 -1.29
CA GLY A 44 7.67 15.24 -2.02
C GLY A 44 6.83 15.39 -3.29
N LEU A 45 6.66 14.31 -4.07
CA LEU A 45 5.79 14.33 -5.25
C LEU A 45 4.32 14.55 -4.86
N ILE A 46 3.85 13.87 -3.81
CA ILE A 46 2.47 14.04 -3.32
C ILE A 46 2.24 15.51 -2.90
N ASP A 47 3.15 16.10 -2.13
CA ASP A 47 3.07 17.48 -1.67
C ASP A 47 3.14 18.52 -2.81
N ALA A 48 3.86 18.20 -3.89
CA ALA A 48 3.98 19.08 -5.05
C ALA A 48 2.65 19.28 -5.79
N GLY A 49 1.66 18.41 -5.53
CA GLY A 49 0.27 18.58 -5.95
C GLY A 49 -0.02 18.22 -7.40
N PRO A 50 -1.27 18.48 -7.87
CA PRO A 50 -1.80 17.95 -9.12
C PRO A 50 -1.01 18.36 -10.38
N ASP A 51 -0.38 19.54 -10.39
CA ASP A 51 0.42 19.99 -11.54
C ASP A 51 1.67 19.12 -11.71
N ALA A 52 2.35 18.83 -10.61
CA ALA A 52 3.51 17.94 -10.61
C ALA A 52 3.12 16.50 -10.97
N TRP A 53 1.96 16.03 -10.52
CA TRP A 53 1.44 14.69 -10.87
C TRP A 53 1.15 14.58 -12.37
N ARG A 54 0.50 15.60 -12.97
CA ARG A 54 0.27 15.64 -14.43
C ARG A 54 1.57 15.64 -15.20
N HIS A 55 2.56 16.43 -14.75
CA HIS A 55 3.87 16.45 -15.37
C HIS A 55 4.56 15.08 -15.29
N ALA A 56 4.56 14.44 -14.12
CA ALA A 56 5.10 13.09 -13.95
C ALA A 56 4.39 12.05 -14.85
N THR A 57 3.05 12.14 -14.99
CA THR A 57 2.28 11.27 -15.91
C THR A 57 2.72 11.46 -17.35
N GLU A 58 2.91 12.70 -17.81
CA GLU A 58 3.36 12.97 -19.17
C GLU A 58 4.77 12.44 -19.43
N LEU A 59 5.69 12.56 -18.47
CA LEU A 59 7.03 11.98 -18.57
C LEU A 59 6.98 10.46 -18.68
N CYS A 60 6.17 9.80 -17.87
CA CYS A 60 5.98 8.34 -17.95
C CYS A 60 5.43 7.92 -19.31
N ARG A 61 4.42 8.63 -19.82
CA ARG A 61 3.82 8.36 -21.13
C ARG A 61 4.83 8.53 -22.25
N ARG A 62 5.60 9.61 -22.23
CA ARG A 62 6.67 9.89 -23.20
C ARG A 62 7.75 8.82 -23.19
N PHE A 63 8.31 8.53 -22.01
CA PHE A 63 9.33 7.49 -21.86
C PHE A 63 8.81 6.11 -22.32
N SER A 64 7.58 5.75 -21.96
CA SER A 64 6.97 4.46 -22.39
C SER A 64 6.81 4.37 -23.91
N ALA A 65 6.48 5.48 -24.59
CA ALA A 65 6.36 5.51 -26.04
C ALA A 65 7.74 5.39 -26.75
N GLU A 66 8.78 5.95 -26.15
CA GLU A 66 10.15 5.96 -26.65
C GLU A 66 10.95 4.70 -26.23
N LEU A 67 10.47 3.94 -25.23
CA LEU A 67 11.18 2.79 -24.63
C LEU A 67 11.73 1.77 -25.63
N PRO A 68 11.05 1.43 -26.75
CA PRO A 68 11.62 0.51 -27.76
C PRO A 68 12.92 1.02 -28.42
N THR A 69 13.22 2.30 -28.32
CA THR A 69 14.41 2.94 -28.88
C THR A 69 15.50 3.24 -27.85
N HIS A 70 15.19 3.00 -26.54
CA HIS A 70 16.12 3.22 -25.45
C HIS A 70 17.14 2.08 -25.30
N ASP A 71 18.38 2.43 -25.05
CA ASP A 71 19.38 1.51 -24.51
C ASP A 71 19.36 1.59 -22.98
N LEU A 72 18.62 0.67 -22.35
CA LEU A 72 18.49 0.65 -20.88
C LEU A 72 19.83 0.47 -20.15
N ALA A 73 20.87 -0.06 -20.77
CA ALA A 73 22.19 -0.13 -20.17
C ALA A 73 22.81 1.27 -20.08
N GLN A 74 22.72 2.04 -21.16
CA GLN A 74 23.19 3.43 -21.21
C GLN A 74 22.35 4.33 -20.29
N ASP A 75 21.02 4.16 -20.26
CA ASP A 75 20.14 4.89 -19.35
C ASP A 75 20.46 4.61 -17.87
N ALA A 76 20.80 3.36 -17.53
CA ALA A 76 21.21 2.98 -16.19
C ALA A 76 22.56 3.61 -15.79
N GLU A 77 23.52 3.67 -16.70
CA GLU A 77 24.80 4.38 -16.48
C GLU A 77 24.58 5.89 -16.26
N ALA A 78 23.67 6.48 -17.03
CA ALA A 78 23.24 7.88 -16.85
C ALA A 78 22.37 8.11 -15.60
N GLY A 79 21.87 7.04 -14.98
CA GLY A 79 21.00 7.10 -13.81
C GLY A 79 19.57 7.54 -14.13
N LEU A 80 19.10 7.36 -15.35
CA LEU A 80 17.80 7.84 -15.84
C LEU A 80 16.70 6.77 -15.72
N ALA A 81 17.03 5.53 -16.12
CA ALA A 81 16.12 4.40 -16.05
C ALA A 81 16.89 3.10 -15.84
N TYR A 82 16.24 2.12 -15.24
CA TYR A 82 16.85 0.84 -14.91
C TYR A 82 15.92 -0.32 -15.28
N PRO A 83 16.42 -1.47 -15.72
CA PRO A 83 15.62 -2.69 -15.80
C PRO A 83 14.96 -2.96 -14.45
N ALA A 84 13.68 -3.33 -14.44
CA ALA A 84 12.90 -3.50 -13.22
C ALA A 84 13.42 -4.61 -12.28
N ASP A 85 14.16 -5.58 -12.84
CA ASP A 85 14.83 -6.67 -12.12
C ASP A 85 16.19 -6.28 -11.52
N ARG A 86 16.70 -5.09 -11.84
CA ARG A 86 18.00 -4.55 -11.37
C ARG A 86 17.85 -3.56 -10.22
N VAL A 87 16.64 -3.28 -9.79
CA VAL A 87 16.36 -2.35 -8.69
C VAL A 87 15.83 -3.09 -7.48
N ARG A 88 16.25 -2.65 -6.30
CA ARG A 88 15.59 -3.02 -5.05
C ARG A 88 14.38 -2.12 -4.85
N ARG A 89 13.22 -2.71 -4.57
CA ARG A 89 12.00 -1.97 -4.23
C ARG A 89 11.86 -1.82 -2.73
N HIS A 90 11.35 -0.67 -2.33
CA HIS A 90 11.00 -0.33 -0.96
C HIS A 90 9.49 -0.14 -0.85
N ALA A 91 8.97 0.07 0.37
CA ALA A 91 7.62 0.59 0.51
C ALA A 91 7.48 1.89 -0.30
N PRO A 92 6.40 2.10 -1.07
CA PRO A 92 6.22 3.32 -1.86
C PRO A 92 6.37 4.59 -1.01
N ILE A 93 5.84 4.59 0.21
CA ILE A 93 6.15 5.59 1.25
C ILE A 93 7.00 4.87 2.32
N VAL A 94 8.31 5.02 2.23
CA VAL A 94 9.27 4.29 3.09
C VAL A 94 9.03 4.59 4.58
N ARG A 95 8.67 5.82 4.90
CA ARG A 95 8.33 6.23 6.25
C ARG A 95 7.17 7.24 6.21
N PRO A 96 5.95 6.79 6.45
CA PRO A 96 4.80 7.70 6.59
C PRO A 96 5.06 8.76 7.66
N ARG A 97 4.53 9.97 7.46
CA ARG A 97 4.66 11.07 8.44
C ARG A 97 3.82 10.85 9.68
N LYS A 98 2.70 10.17 9.51
CA LYS A 98 1.78 9.76 10.57
C LYS A 98 1.64 8.24 10.57
N ASP A 99 0.98 7.71 11.58
CA ASP A 99 0.58 6.32 11.60
C ASP A 99 -0.32 6.00 10.40
N VAL A 100 -0.18 4.80 9.85
CA VAL A 100 -1.15 4.26 8.89
C VAL A 100 -2.47 4.04 9.63
N ILE A 101 -3.55 4.59 9.11
CA ILE A 101 -4.88 4.44 9.68
C ILE A 101 -5.46 3.12 9.18
N GLY A 102 -5.78 2.20 10.07
CA GLY A 102 -6.40 0.91 9.75
C GLY A 102 -7.89 0.91 10.04
N LEU A 103 -8.65 0.20 9.23
CA LEU A 103 -10.09 -0.01 9.43
C LEU A 103 -10.37 -1.49 9.74
N GLY A 104 -10.91 -1.76 10.92
CA GLY A 104 -11.28 -3.12 11.33
C GLY A 104 -12.69 -3.50 10.90
N GLN A 105 -12.88 -4.81 10.59
CA GLN A 105 -14.18 -5.43 10.33
C GLN A 105 -15.00 -4.77 9.20
N ASN A 106 -14.33 -4.34 8.13
CA ASN A 106 -14.98 -3.65 7.01
C ASN A 106 -15.61 -4.59 5.96
N TYR A 107 -15.62 -5.89 6.21
CA TYR A 107 -16.29 -6.89 5.36
C TYR A 107 -17.23 -7.74 6.20
N SER A 108 -18.49 -7.85 5.78
CA SER A 108 -19.51 -8.55 6.56
C SER A 108 -19.21 -10.04 6.74
N ALA A 109 -18.60 -10.67 5.74
CA ALA A 109 -18.19 -12.08 5.81
C ALA A 109 -17.04 -12.27 6.81
N HIS A 110 -16.05 -11.36 6.83
CA HIS A 110 -14.96 -11.36 7.81
C HIS A 110 -15.47 -11.14 9.26
N ALA A 111 -16.40 -10.20 9.46
CA ALA A 111 -17.02 -10.00 10.78
C ALA A 111 -17.72 -11.28 11.27
N LYS A 112 -18.47 -11.98 10.40
CA LYS A 112 -19.13 -13.26 10.71
C LYS A 112 -18.13 -14.39 10.98
N GLU A 113 -17.05 -14.48 10.21
CA GLU A 113 -15.97 -15.47 10.40
C GLU A 113 -15.39 -15.38 11.81
N LEU A 114 -15.16 -14.17 12.31
CA LEU A 114 -14.68 -13.90 13.67
C LEU A 114 -15.79 -13.90 14.73
N LYS A 115 -17.04 -14.27 14.36
CA LYS A 115 -18.24 -14.29 15.23
C LYS A 115 -18.58 -12.92 15.82
N ASN A 116 -18.24 -11.84 15.13
CA ASN A 116 -18.56 -10.48 15.50
C ASN A 116 -19.84 -9.98 14.80
N ALA A 117 -20.53 -9.05 15.43
CA ALA A 117 -21.62 -8.32 14.79
C ALA A 117 -21.03 -7.36 13.73
N VAL A 118 -21.81 -7.08 12.67
CA VAL A 118 -21.47 -6.02 11.73
C VAL A 118 -21.43 -4.68 12.46
N PRO A 119 -20.32 -3.92 12.42
CA PRO A 119 -20.21 -2.68 13.17
C PRO A 119 -21.16 -1.61 12.60
N PRO A 120 -21.83 -0.84 13.44
CA PRO A 120 -22.73 0.23 12.99
C PRO A 120 -21.98 1.49 12.52
N ALA A 121 -20.69 1.61 12.83
CA ALA A 121 -19.77 2.68 12.44
C ALA A 121 -18.37 2.12 12.24
N PRO A 122 -17.49 2.80 11.48
CA PRO A 122 -16.12 2.37 11.25
C PRO A 122 -15.33 2.20 12.56
N ILE A 123 -14.57 1.12 12.65
CA ILE A 123 -13.67 0.84 13.80
C ILE A 123 -12.25 1.17 13.34
N TYR A 124 -11.67 2.25 13.87
CA TYR A 124 -10.33 2.68 13.52
C TYR A 124 -9.27 2.22 14.53
N PHE A 125 -8.10 1.91 13.99
CA PHE A 125 -6.86 1.70 14.75
C PHE A 125 -5.70 2.29 13.95
N THR A 126 -4.49 2.28 14.48
CA THR A 126 -3.30 2.77 13.76
C THR A 126 -2.16 1.77 13.81
N LYS A 127 -1.27 1.89 12.81
CA LYS A 127 0.02 1.18 12.72
C LYS A 127 1.13 2.23 12.58
N PRO A 128 2.13 2.24 13.49
CA PRO A 128 3.19 3.26 13.48
C PRO A 128 4.09 3.13 12.24
N PRO A 129 4.80 4.20 11.83
CA PRO A 129 5.72 4.16 10.70
C PRO A 129 6.81 3.10 10.77
N THR A 130 7.18 2.62 11.98
CA THR A 130 8.14 1.52 12.17
C THR A 130 7.59 0.16 11.76
N ALA A 131 6.28 0.02 11.65
CA ALA A 131 5.66 -1.20 11.15
C ALA A 131 5.75 -1.34 9.63
N VAL A 132 5.98 -0.25 8.87
CA VAL A 132 5.97 -0.26 7.41
C VAL A 132 7.24 -0.87 6.85
N ILE A 133 7.07 -1.82 5.92
CA ILE A 133 8.12 -2.45 5.09
C ILE A 133 7.64 -2.56 3.65
N GLY A 134 8.57 -2.70 2.71
CA GLY A 134 8.28 -2.85 1.28
C GLY A 134 8.13 -4.29 0.82
N THR A 135 7.92 -4.46 -0.50
CA THR A 135 7.93 -5.79 -1.13
C THR A 135 9.30 -6.44 -1.00
N ASP A 136 9.33 -7.77 -0.86
CA ASP A 136 10.51 -8.62 -0.64
C ASP A 136 11.30 -8.33 0.67
N GLU A 137 10.93 -7.31 1.43
CA GLU A 137 11.45 -7.11 2.78
C GLU A 137 10.84 -8.15 3.74
N PRO A 138 11.64 -8.74 4.65
CA PRO A 138 11.13 -9.77 5.53
C PRO A 138 10.19 -9.20 6.60
N ILE A 139 9.06 -9.88 6.82
CA ILE A 139 8.21 -9.67 8.00
C ILE A 139 8.94 -10.33 9.18
N PRO A 140 9.35 -9.56 10.21
CA PRO A 140 10.04 -10.12 11.36
C PRO A 140 9.07 -10.98 12.18
N TYR A 141 9.38 -12.28 12.34
CA TYR A 141 8.56 -13.14 13.19
C TYR A 141 8.85 -12.83 14.67
N PRO A 142 7.83 -12.44 15.46
CA PRO A 142 8.04 -12.00 16.84
C PRO A 142 8.20 -13.17 17.81
N GLN A 143 9.34 -13.86 17.74
CA GLN A 143 9.67 -15.06 18.49
C GLN A 143 9.42 -14.88 20.01
N GLY A 144 8.63 -15.77 20.60
CA GLY A 144 8.29 -15.75 22.04
C GLY A 144 7.32 -14.67 22.47
N LEU A 145 6.85 -13.80 21.56
CA LEU A 145 5.91 -12.73 21.84
C LEU A 145 4.47 -13.10 21.47
N THR A 146 4.28 -13.80 20.35
CA THR A 146 2.96 -14.28 19.89
C THR A 146 3.08 -15.66 19.28
N THR A 147 1.99 -16.42 19.34
CA THR A 147 1.80 -17.70 18.63
C THR A 147 0.66 -17.62 17.61
N ARG A 148 0.03 -16.44 17.47
CA ARG A 148 -1.14 -16.20 16.62
C ARG A 148 -0.87 -15.06 15.64
N PHE A 149 0.18 -15.25 14.80
CA PHE A 149 0.64 -14.26 13.83
C PHE A 149 -0.06 -14.46 12.50
N ASP A 150 -0.88 -13.51 12.05
CA ASP A 150 -1.90 -13.69 11.02
C ASP A 150 -1.76 -12.65 9.90
N TRP A 151 -2.30 -12.95 8.74
CA TRP A 151 -2.28 -12.17 7.49
C TRP A 151 -3.62 -11.47 7.23
N GLU A 152 -3.60 -10.34 6.55
CA GLU A 152 -4.77 -9.58 6.11
C GLU A 152 -4.47 -8.77 4.85
N VAL A 153 -4.91 -9.23 3.65
CA VAL A 153 -4.81 -8.40 2.43
C VAL A 153 -5.83 -7.28 2.46
N GLU A 154 -5.39 -6.07 2.13
CA GLU A 154 -6.23 -4.88 2.14
C GLU A 154 -5.94 -3.95 0.97
N LEU A 155 -6.97 -3.28 0.45
CA LEU A 155 -6.77 -2.11 -0.41
C LEU A 155 -6.22 -0.96 0.44
N GLY A 156 -5.13 -0.36 0.00
CA GLY A 156 -4.56 0.85 0.58
C GLY A 156 -4.98 2.10 -0.19
N VAL A 157 -5.27 3.16 0.52
CA VAL A 157 -5.61 4.48 -0.04
C VAL A 157 -4.58 5.50 0.45
N VAL A 158 -4.02 6.29 -0.46
CA VAL A 158 -3.11 7.39 -0.14
C VAL A 158 -3.78 8.71 -0.46
N ILE A 159 -3.83 9.60 0.51
CA ILE A 159 -4.40 10.94 0.35
C ILE A 159 -3.43 11.84 -0.43
N GLY A 160 -3.95 12.54 -1.42
CA GLY A 160 -3.18 13.48 -2.25
C GLY A 160 -3.51 14.94 -1.97
N VAL A 161 -4.80 15.22 -1.83
CA VAL A 161 -5.29 16.57 -1.52
C VAL A 161 -5.85 16.57 -0.11
N GLY A 162 -5.21 17.27 0.81
CA GLY A 162 -5.65 17.33 2.19
C GLY A 162 -7.03 18.00 2.34
N GLY A 163 -7.72 17.70 3.45
CA GLY A 163 -9.03 18.28 3.72
C GLY A 163 -9.58 17.92 5.10
N ARG A 164 -10.58 18.70 5.51
CA ARG A 164 -11.37 18.47 6.72
C ARG A 164 -12.85 18.60 6.37
N ASN A 165 -13.70 17.76 6.97
CA ASN A 165 -15.13 17.71 6.69
C ASN A 165 -15.41 17.46 5.19
N ILE A 166 -14.68 16.54 4.59
CA ILE A 166 -14.80 16.18 3.18
C ILE A 166 -16.16 15.51 2.97
N VAL A 167 -16.97 16.06 2.06
CA VAL A 167 -18.25 15.44 1.73
C VAL A 167 -18.05 14.17 0.92
N GLN A 168 -18.79 13.11 1.22
CA GLN A 168 -18.62 11.78 0.61
C GLN A 168 -18.62 11.83 -0.93
N ALA A 169 -19.46 12.65 -1.55
CA ALA A 169 -19.55 12.78 -3.02
C ALA A 169 -18.26 13.34 -3.67
N ARG A 170 -17.36 13.94 -2.89
CA ARG A 170 -16.08 14.49 -3.35
C ARG A 170 -14.88 13.79 -2.74
N ALA A 171 -15.11 12.73 -1.97
CA ALA A 171 -14.05 12.08 -1.20
C ALA A 171 -12.94 11.49 -2.10
N LEU A 172 -13.29 10.91 -3.24
CA LEU A 172 -12.32 10.33 -4.17
C LEU A 172 -11.45 11.38 -4.88
N ASP A 173 -11.87 12.64 -4.95
CA ASP A 173 -11.07 13.75 -5.48
C ASP A 173 -9.84 14.05 -4.59
N HIS A 174 -9.84 13.57 -3.36
CA HIS A 174 -8.74 13.71 -2.40
C HIS A 174 -7.71 12.58 -2.48
N VAL A 175 -7.97 11.53 -3.26
CA VAL A 175 -7.09 10.36 -3.37
C VAL A 175 -5.97 10.61 -4.36
N PHE A 176 -4.72 10.40 -3.93
CA PHE A 176 -3.55 10.35 -4.80
C PHE A 176 -3.47 9.05 -5.59
N GLY A 177 -3.71 7.93 -4.90
CA GLY A 177 -3.63 6.61 -5.50
C GLY A 177 -3.87 5.49 -4.51
N TYR A 178 -3.70 4.28 -5.02
CA TYR A 178 -4.00 3.03 -4.33
C TYR A 178 -2.77 2.13 -4.27
N THR A 179 -2.67 1.34 -3.21
CA THR A 179 -1.58 0.39 -2.97
C THR A 179 -2.13 -0.88 -2.32
N VAL A 180 -1.29 -1.89 -2.11
CA VAL A 180 -1.64 -3.07 -1.31
C VAL A 180 -1.06 -2.93 0.08
N PHE A 181 -1.84 -3.28 1.10
CA PHE A 181 -1.36 -3.54 2.45
C PHE A 181 -1.52 -5.02 2.80
N ASN A 182 -0.63 -5.50 3.66
CA ASN A 182 -0.85 -6.69 4.46
C ASN A 182 -0.85 -6.26 5.93
N ASP A 183 -2.04 -6.16 6.54
CA ASP A 183 -2.20 -5.76 7.94
C ASP A 183 -1.90 -6.93 8.88
N VAL A 184 -0.62 -7.32 8.93
CA VAL A 184 -0.17 -8.44 9.75
C VAL A 184 -0.49 -8.20 11.22
N SER A 185 -1.12 -9.20 11.86
CA SER A 185 -1.75 -9.08 13.16
C SER A 185 -1.27 -10.16 14.14
N ALA A 186 -0.88 -9.75 15.34
CA ALA A 186 -0.64 -10.67 16.47
C ALA A 186 -1.94 -10.76 17.26
N ARG A 187 -2.78 -11.78 17.00
CA ARG A 187 -4.16 -11.89 17.48
C ARG A 187 -4.28 -11.97 19.00
N ASP A 188 -3.39 -12.70 19.64
CA ASP A 188 -3.35 -12.80 21.11
C ASP A 188 -3.00 -11.46 21.78
N LEU A 189 -2.18 -10.62 21.14
CA LEU A 189 -1.91 -9.26 21.59
C LEU A 189 -3.05 -8.29 21.23
N GLN A 190 -3.66 -8.46 20.05
CA GLN A 190 -4.79 -7.66 19.60
C GLN A 190 -5.99 -7.77 20.52
N PHE A 191 -6.35 -8.99 20.93
CA PHE A 191 -7.54 -9.25 21.74
C PHE A 191 -7.28 -9.28 23.26
N ARG A 192 -6.04 -8.97 23.68
CA ARG A 192 -5.70 -8.91 25.11
C ARG A 192 -6.42 -7.78 25.85
N THR A 193 -6.74 -6.70 25.14
CA THR A 193 -7.48 -5.55 25.65
C THR A 193 -8.50 -5.11 24.60
N SER A 194 -9.33 -4.10 24.91
CA SER A 194 -10.25 -3.49 23.95
C SER A 194 -9.55 -2.68 22.85
N GLN A 195 -8.27 -2.33 23.02
CA GLN A 195 -7.48 -1.55 22.08
C GLN A 195 -6.55 -2.47 21.28
N TRP A 196 -6.65 -2.43 19.94
CA TRP A 196 -5.91 -3.34 19.04
C TRP A 196 -4.47 -2.94 18.79
N PHE A 197 -4.10 -1.72 19.15
CA PHE A 197 -2.82 -1.09 18.80
C PHE A 197 -1.62 -2.02 18.98
N LYS A 198 -1.47 -2.68 20.14
CA LYS A 198 -0.31 -3.55 20.41
C LYS A 198 -0.22 -4.75 19.46
N GLY A 199 -1.33 -5.36 19.10
CA GLY A 199 -1.38 -6.50 18.17
C GLY A 199 -1.18 -6.11 16.71
N LYS A 200 -1.38 -4.84 16.37
CA LYS A 200 -1.29 -4.28 15.01
C LYS A 200 0.01 -3.49 14.74
N SER A 201 0.85 -3.26 15.77
CA SER A 201 1.93 -2.26 15.72
C SER A 201 3.33 -2.83 15.99
N LEU A 202 3.53 -4.13 15.77
CA LEU A 202 4.88 -4.70 15.83
C LEU A 202 5.70 -4.21 14.62
N ASP A 203 7.01 -4.07 14.77
CA ASP A 203 7.88 -3.65 13.69
C ASP A 203 7.76 -4.58 12.48
N GLY A 204 7.69 -4.02 11.28
CA GLY A 204 7.59 -4.77 10.03
C GLY A 204 6.25 -5.48 9.78
N THR A 205 5.19 -5.20 10.56
CA THR A 205 3.86 -5.83 10.42
C THR A 205 2.88 -5.05 9.54
N CYS A 206 3.38 -4.08 8.76
CA CYS A 206 2.59 -3.31 7.79
C CYS A 206 3.27 -3.29 6.41
N PRO A 207 3.47 -4.44 5.76
CA PRO A 207 3.90 -4.45 4.37
C PRO A 207 3.02 -3.55 3.52
N MET A 208 3.64 -2.68 2.69
CA MET A 208 3.00 -1.71 1.79
C MET A 208 3.66 -1.77 0.41
N GLY A 209 2.88 -1.87 -0.64
CA GLY A 209 3.41 -1.86 -2.01
C GLY A 209 2.64 -2.77 -2.97
N PRO A 210 3.26 -3.24 -4.07
CA PRO A 210 4.63 -2.95 -4.53
C PRO A 210 4.81 -1.53 -5.05
N VAL A 211 3.70 -0.85 -5.42
CA VAL A 211 3.62 0.49 -6.00
C VAL A 211 2.44 1.26 -5.43
N ILE A 212 2.38 2.55 -5.70
CA ILE A 212 1.14 3.33 -5.69
C ILE A 212 0.69 3.50 -7.15
N VAL A 213 -0.51 3.00 -7.46
CA VAL A 213 -1.19 3.27 -8.73
C VAL A 213 -2.01 4.53 -8.55
N THR A 214 -1.76 5.57 -9.35
CA THR A 214 -2.47 6.85 -9.22
C THR A 214 -3.97 6.69 -9.49
N ALA A 215 -4.79 7.54 -8.86
CA ALA A 215 -6.25 7.40 -8.84
C ALA A 215 -6.88 7.42 -10.24
N ASP A 216 -6.27 8.10 -11.21
CA ASP A 216 -6.71 8.17 -12.61
C ASP A 216 -6.59 6.84 -13.36
N GLU A 217 -5.76 5.91 -12.88
CA GLU A 217 -5.59 4.56 -13.46
C GLU A 217 -6.56 3.52 -12.86
N VAL A 218 -7.25 3.84 -11.78
CA VAL A 218 -8.22 2.96 -11.10
C VAL A 218 -9.61 3.56 -11.25
N ALA A 219 -10.38 3.06 -12.19
CA ALA A 219 -11.67 3.64 -12.53
C ALA A 219 -12.70 3.58 -11.38
N ASP A 220 -12.68 2.51 -10.60
CA ASP A 220 -13.54 2.32 -9.43
C ASP A 220 -12.82 1.51 -8.34
N PRO A 221 -12.46 2.12 -7.20
CA PRO A 221 -11.82 1.41 -6.10
C PRO A 221 -12.74 0.39 -5.41
N GLN A 222 -14.04 0.42 -5.68
CA GLN A 222 -15.00 -0.58 -5.19
C GLN A 222 -15.21 -1.76 -6.16
N ALA A 223 -14.42 -1.84 -7.24
CA ALA A 223 -14.51 -2.89 -8.25
C ALA A 223 -13.20 -3.68 -8.42
N LEU A 224 -12.48 -3.93 -7.32
CA LEU A 224 -11.19 -4.62 -7.31
C LEU A 224 -11.27 -5.94 -6.54
N ARG A 225 -10.67 -7.00 -7.09
CA ARG A 225 -10.48 -8.27 -6.40
C ARG A 225 -9.25 -8.19 -5.50
N LEU A 226 -9.34 -8.78 -4.29
CA LEU A 226 -8.24 -8.95 -3.37
C LEU A 226 -7.98 -10.44 -3.13
N THR A 227 -6.72 -10.85 -3.21
CA THR A 227 -6.34 -12.24 -2.93
C THR A 227 -5.08 -12.29 -2.08
N LEU A 228 -4.99 -13.35 -1.25
CA LEU A 228 -3.75 -13.62 -0.52
C LEU A 228 -3.41 -15.09 -0.57
N THR A 229 -2.14 -15.38 -0.80
CA THR A 229 -1.59 -16.74 -0.68
C THR A 229 -0.53 -16.81 0.40
N VAL A 230 -0.44 -17.97 1.05
CA VAL A 230 0.69 -18.34 1.90
C VAL A 230 1.30 -19.59 1.30
N ASN A 231 2.58 -19.54 0.94
CA ASN A 231 3.31 -20.62 0.26
C ASN A 231 2.59 -21.13 -1.01
N GLY A 232 2.03 -20.19 -1.79
CA GLY A 232 1.27 -20.47 -3.02
C GLY A 232 -0.15 -21.02 -2.80
N VAL A 233 -0.57 -21.24 -1.54
CA VAL A 233 -1.93 -21.71 -1.21
C VAL A 233 -2.82 -20.51 -0.94
N ARG A 234 -3.92 -20.38 -1.70
CA ARG A 234 -4.90 -19.30 -1.54
C ARG A 234 -5.56 -19.36 -0.17
N LYS A 235 -5.46 -18.25 0.55
CA LYS A 235 -6.03 -18.04 1.88
C LYS A 235 -7.20 -17.07 1.88
N GLN A 236 -7.09 -15.95 1.17
CA GLN A 236 -8.15 -14.96 1.02
C GLN A 236 -8.50 -14.77 -0.46
N ASP A 237 -9.77 -14.52 -0.73
CA ASP A 237 -10.32 -14.22 -2.05
C ASP A 237 -11.60 -13.38 -1.87
N GLY A 238 -11.46 -12.07 -1.95
CA GLY A 238 -12.52 -11.11 -1.71
C GLY A 238 -12.60 -10.03 -2.78
N HIS A 239 -13.53 -9.10 -2.60
CA HIS A 239 -13.77 -8.04 -3.56
C HIS A 239 -14.16 -6.74 -2.85
N THR A 240 -13.60 -5.59 -3.24
CA THR A 240 -13.86 -4.29 -2.59
C THR A 240 -15.32 -3.86 -2.62
N ARG A 241 -16.14 -4.41 -3.54
CA ARG A 241 -17.61 -4.21 -3.54
C ARG A 241 -18.31 -4.70 -2.27
N ASP A 242 -17.68 -5.64 -1.56
CA ASP A 242 -18.23 -6.28 -0.36
C ASP A 242 -17.86 -5.52 0.93
N MET A 243 -17.17 -4.38 0.80
CA MET A 243 -16.91 -3.46 1.91
C MET A 243 -18.22 -2.95 2.52
N ILE A 244 -18.29 -2.92 3.86
CA ILE A 244 -19.38 -2.31 4.62
C ILE A 244 -19.36 -0.79 4.44
N PHE A 245 -18.17 -0.20 4.57
CA PHE A 245 -17.92 1.23 4.37
C PHE A 245 -17.00 1.39 3.15
N SER A 246 -17.51 2.02 2.09
CA SER A 246 -16.74 2.30 0.88
C SER A 246 -15.57 3.26 1.14
N VAL A 247 -14.59 3.30 0.24
CA VAL A 247 -13.47 4.25 0.32
C VAL A 247 -13.96 5.69 0.52
N ALA A 248 -14.99 6.11 -0.21
CA ALA A 248 -15.55 7.44 -0.09
C ALA A 248 -16.20 7.70 1.29
N GLN A 249 -16.87 6.70 1.86
CA GLN A 249 -17.43 6.79 3.20
C GLN A 249 -16.34 6.88 4.28
N ILE A 250 -15.27 6.06 4.15
CA ILE A 250 -14.12 6.07 5.08
C ILE A 250 -13.47 7.46 5.11
N ILE A 251 -13.18 8.05 3.94
CA ILE A 251 -12.57 9.38 3.85
C ILE A 251 -13.50 10.45 4.46
N ALA A 252 -14.80 10.41 4.15
CA ALA A 252 -15.77 11.36 4.70
C ALA A 252 -15.87 11.26 6.22
N ASP A 253 -15.95 10.03 6.76
CA ASP A 253 -16.05 9.79 8.19
C ASP A 253 -14.78 10.21 8.94
N LEU A 254 -13.60 9.79 8.47
CA LEU A 254 -12.31 10.18 9.05
C LEU A 254 -12.10 11.69 9.05
N SER A 255 -12.48 12.37 7.96
CA SER A 255 -12.28 13.82 7.85
C SER A 255 -13.29 14.64 8.66
N ALA A 256 -14.34 14.01 9.20
CA ALA A 256 -15.33 14.69 10.04
C ALA A 256 -14.68 15.17 11.35
N GLY A 257 -14.40 16.47 11.42
CA GLY A 257 -13.71 17.11 12.55
C GLY A 257 -12.19 16.90 12.61
N MET A 258 -11.63 16.03 11.76
CA MET A 258 -10.20 15.69 11.64
C MET A 258 -9.64 16.19 10.30
N THR A 259 -8.37 16.59 10.25
CA THR A 259 -7.71 16.96 8.99
C THR A 259 -6.94 15.75 8.45
N LEU A 260 -7.28 15.33 7.24
CA LEU A 260 -6.44 14.46 6.43
C LEU A 260 -5.41 15.31 5.69
N GLU A 261 -4.17 14.84 5.63
CA GLU A 261 -3.05 15.54 4.98
C GLU A 261 -2.52 14.74 3.78
N PRO A 262 -1.88 15.41 2.81
CA PRO A 262 -1.20 14.70 1.72
C PRO A 262 -0.20 13.68 2.26
N GLY A 263 -0.24 12.46 1.74
CA GLY A 263 0.59 11.35 2.19
C GLY A 263 0.01 10.53 3.36
N ASP A 264 -1.14 10.92 3.94
CA ASP A 264 -1.85 10.03 4.88
C ASP A 264 -2.25 8.76 4.16
N ALA A 265 -2.01 7.60 4.81
CA ALA A 265 -2.28 6.28 4.27
C ALA A 265 -3.36 5.57 5.09
N ILE A 266 -4.33 4.97 4.39
CA ILE A 266 -5.48 4.29 4.98
C ILE A 266 -5.50 2.85 4.48
N SER A 267 -5.51 1.87 5.38
CA SER A 267 -5.71 0.45 5.14
C SER A 267 -7.18 0.12 5.39
N THR A 268 -7.91 -0.33 4.36
CA THR A 268 -9.38 -0.23 4.30
C THR A 268 -10.14 -1.44 4.86
N GLY A 269 -9.43 -2.36 5.49
CA GLY A 269 -10.02 -3.60 6.02
C GLY A 269 -9.84 -4.79 5.08
N THR A 270 -9.89 -5.98 5.65
CA THR A 270 -9.63 -7.26 4.98
C THR A 270 -10.90 -8.08 4.77
N PRO A 271 -11.00 -8.86 3.67
CA PRO A 271 -12.05 -9.84 3.49
C PRO A 271 -11.83 -11.07 4.37
N GLU A 272 -12.76 -12.02 4.35
CA GLU A 272 -12.67 -13.32 5.03
C GLU A 272 -11.48 -14.17 4.54
N GLY A 273 -11.13 -15.20 5.31
CA GLY A 273 -10.04 -16.14 5.04
C GLY A 273 -8.77 -15.86 5.82
N VAL A 274 -8.86 -15.04 6.87
CA VAL A 274 -7.77 -14.84 7.83
C VAL A 274 -7.47 -16.14 8.58
N GLY A 275 -6.24 -16.26 9.08
CA GLY A 275 -5.80 -17.48 9.76
C GLY A 275 -6.55 -17.78 11.05
N ASP A 276 -6.89 -16.74 11.82
CA ASP A 276 -7.60 -16.84 13.09
C ASP A 276 -9.06 -17.35 12.94
N GLY A 277 -9.68 -17.07 11.79
CA GLY A 277 -11.04 -17.52 11.47
C GLY A 277 -11.15 -18.97 10.97
N ARG A 278 -10.03 -19.63 10.68
CA ARG A 278 -10.01 -20.99 10.11
C ARG A 278 -10.31 -22.06 11.17
N THR A 279 -10.68 -23.25 10.69
CA THR A 279 -10.93 -24.42 11.56
C THR A 279 -10.14 -25.62 11.01
N PRO A 280 -9.03 -26.04 11.65
CA PRO A 280 -8.37 -25.36 12.78
C PRO A 280 -7.74 -24.02 12.38
N PRO A 281 -7.46 -23.09 13.33
CA PRO A 281 -6.75 -21.86 13.05
C PRO A 281 -5.36 -22.09 12.45
N GLU A 282 -4.96 -21.20 11.52
CA GLU A 282 -3.65 -21.24 10.85
C GLU A 282 -2.91 -19.93 11.09
N TYR A 283 -1.60 -19.98 11.31
CA TYR A 283 -0.79 -18.79 11.57
C TYR A 283 0.53 -18.84 10.82
N LEU A 284 1.09 -17.68 10.52
CA LEU A 284 2.39 -17.49 9.89
C LEU A 284 3.52 -18.06 10.75
N LYS A 285 4.53 -18.59 10.08
CA LYS A 285 5.72 -19.18 10.69
C LYS A 285 6.98 -18.67 9.96
N PRO A 286 8.15 -18.69 10.61
CA PRO A 286 9.41 -18.46 9.93
C PRO A 286 9.56 -19.38 8.72
N GLY A 287 9.94 -18.80 7.58
CA GLY A 287 10.09 -19.51 6.30
C GLY A 287 8.87 -19.40 5.38
N ASP A 288 7.71 -18.95 5.87
CA ASP A 288 6.54 -18.72 5.03
C ASP A 288 6.77 -17.55 4.05
N ILE A 289 6.13 -17.63 2.88
CA ILE A 289 6.06 -16.58 1.89
C ILE A 289 4.60 -16.15 1.77
N VAL A 290 4.35 -14.87 2.01
CA VAL A 290 3.01 -14.27 1.88
C VAL A 290 2.98 -13.41 0.62
N GLU A 291 1.95 -13.60 -0.20
CA GLU A 291 1.70 -12.79 -1.40
C GLU A 291 0.28 -12.23 -1.31
N ALA A 292 0.19 -10.92 -1.11
CA ALA A 292 -1.05 -10.16 -1.08
C ALA A 292 -1.21 -9.42 -2.41
N GLU A 293 -2.34 -9.60 -3.08
CA GLU A 293 -2.61 -9.03 -4.40
C GLU A 293 -3.91 -8.22 -4.37
N VAL A 294 -3.87 -7.04 -4.97
CA VAL A 294 -5.06 -6.27 -5.33
C VAL A 294 -5.03 -6.07 -6.84
N GLU A 295 -6.15 -6.41 -7.48
CA GLU A 295 -6.34 -6.27 -8.92
C GLU A 295 -5.97 -4.86 -9.39
N GLN A 296 -5.34 -4.74 -10.57
CA GLN A 296 -4.80 -3.51 -11.17
C GLN A 296 -3.60 -2.88 -10.41
N ILE A 297 -3.34 -3.25 -9.15
CA ILE A 297 -2.24 -2.68 -8.36
C ILE A 297 -1.02 -3.59 -8.41
N GLY A 298 -1.19 -4.89 -8.13
CA GLY A 298 -0.12 -5.87 -8.20
C GLY A 298 0.04 -6.70 -6.94
N VAL A 299 1.17 -7.40 -6.86
CA VAL A 299 1.47 -8.37 -5.81
C VAL A 299 2.50 -7.81 -4.84
N LEU A 300 2.14 -7.73 -3.58
CA LEU A 300 3.02 -7.42 -2.45
C LEU A 300 3.49 -8.76 -1.84
N ARG A 301 4.77 -9.07 -2.01
CA ARG A 301 5.35 -10.34 -1.58
C ARG A 301 6.32 -10.12 -0.43
N ASN A 302 6.18 -10.91 0.64
CA ASN A 302 7.07 -10.82 1.78
C ASN A 302 7.39 -12.21 2.36
N PRO A 303 8.68 -12.54 2.59
CA PRO A 303 9.06 -13.70 3.38
C PRO A 303 8.88 -13.39 4.88
N VAL A 304 8.54 -14.40 5.69
CA VAL A 304 8.51 -14.34 7.16
C VAL A 304 9.84 -14.86 7.70
N ARG A 305 10.52 -14.08 8.55
CA ARG A 305 11.85 -14.47 9.10
C ARG A 305 11.97 -14.18 10.60
#